data_3e08940e0fb4dda28eae97a6552f1beb
#
_entry.id   3e08940e0fb4dda28eae97a6552f1beb
#
_cell.length_a   1.000
_cell.length_b   1.000
_cell.length_c   1.000
_cell.angle_alpha   90.00
_cell.angle_beta   90.00
_cell.angle_gamma   90.00
#
_symmetry.space_group_name_H-M   'P 1'
#
loop_
_entity.id
_entity.type
_entity.pdbx_description
1 polymer ?
#
loop_
_entity_poly.entity_id
_entity_poly.type
_entity_poly.pdbx_seq_one_letter_code
_entity_poly.pdbx_strand_id
1 'polypeptide(L)'
;PRRAFTGVTKRVRGEVSVPVITSNRINMPDVAEAVLADGDADLVSMARPMLADAELVKKAAEGRTEEINTCIACNQACLDHAFAGKTTSCLVNPRACHETVLNWGPTEQPKKIAVVGAGPAGLAYATVAAERGHAVTLYDAADEIGGQFNLAKQVPGKEEFHETIRYYRAMMTKHQVTMRLGEKVDAQALADAGFDHVVVATGISPRAPDIPG
;
A
#
# COMPACT_ATOMS: atom_id res chain seq x y z
N PRO A 1 -8.10 3.00 -15.84
CA PRO A 1 -8.44 4.26 -15.13
C PRO A 1 -9.42 3.98 -13.99
N ARG A 2 -9.49 4.86 -12.99
CA ARG A 2 -10.55 4.85 -11.97
C ARG A 2 -11.91 5.03 -12.65
N ARG A 3 -12.99 4.53 -12.01
CA ARG A 3 -14.37 4.65 -12.53
C ARG A 3 -14.56 4.01 -13.92
N ALA A 4 -13.87 2.90 -14.20
CA ALA A 4 -13.79 2.36 -15.57
C ALA A 4 -15.15 2.00 -16.21
N PHE A 5 -16.16 1.67 -15.41
CA PHE A 5 -17.47 1.21 -15.89
C PHE A 5 -18.65 2.12 -15.46
N THR A 6 -18.39 3.24 -14.83
CA THR A 6 -19.48 4.12 -14.32
C THR A 6 -20.32 4.70 -15.46
N GLY A 7 -19.72 5.00 -16.63
CA GLY A 7 -20.47 5.47 -17.78
C GLY A 7 -21.46 4.44 -18.35
N VAL A 8 -21.16 3.14 -18.23
CA VAL A 8 -22.12 2.08 -18.60
C VAL A 8 -23.24 2.02 -17.56
N THR A 9 -22.89 2.05 -16.28
CA THR A 9 -23.86 2.04 -15.19
C THR A 9 -24.84 3.22 -15.29
N LYS A 10 -24.32 4.41 -15.58
CA LYS A 10 -25.15 5.63 -15.80
C LYS A 10 -26.19 5.46 -16.89
N ARG A 11 -25.83 4.84 -18.01
CA ARG A 11 -26.78 4.55 -19.09
C ARG A 11 -27.85 3.57 -18.63
N VAL A 12 -27.46 2.46 -17.99
CA VAL A 12 -28.42 1.50 -17.43
C VAL A 12 -29.36 2.15 -16.43
N ARG A 13 -28.84 2.99 -15.53
CA ARG A 13 -29.63 3.73 -14.56
C ARG A 13 -30.69 4.62 -15.21
N GLY A 14 -30.42 5.18 -16.37
CA GLY A 14 -31.40 5.96 -17.14
C GLY A 14 -32.56 5.15 -17.73
N GLU A 15 -32.42 3.84 -17.82
CA GLU A 15 -33.40 2.94 -18.46
C GLU A 15 -34.21 2.10 -17.47
N VAL A 16 -33.84 2.11 -16.17
CA VAL A 16 -34.48 1.29 -15.14
C VAL A 16 -35.01 2.14 -13.99
N SER A 17 -36.04 1.64 -13.30
CA SER A 17 -36.64 2.30 -12.12
C SER A 17 -36.16 1.75 -10.77
N VAL A 18 -35.23 0.76 -10.79
CA VAL A 18 -34.66 0.18 -9.58
C VAL A 18 -33.29 0.81 -9.30
N PRO A 19 -32.83 0.86 -8.02
CA PRO A 19 -31.50 1.33 -7.69
C PRO A 19 -30.40 0.52 -8.41
N VAL A 20 -29.40 1.20 -8.91
CA VAL A 20 -28.28 0.61 -9.65
C VAL A 20 -26.99 0.73 -8.86
N ILE A 21 -26.26 -0.38 -8.73
CA ILE A 21 -24.97 -0.45 -8.06
C ILE A 21 -23.86 -0.50 -9.10
N THR A 22 -22.87 0.37 -8.99
CA THR A 22 -21.65 0.29 -9.81
C THR A 22 -20.50 -0.34 -9.07
N SER A 23 -19.55 -0.89 -9.80
CA SER A 23 -18.32 -1.46 -9.25
C SER A 23 -17.14 -1.27 -10.22
N ASN A 24 -15.99 -1.81 -9.85
CA ASN A 24 -14.73 -1.79 -10.61
C ASN A 24 -13.99 -0.46 -10.65
N ARG A 25 -12.72 -0.53 -10.25
CA ARG A 25 -11.80 0.61 -10.26
C ARG A 25 -12.30 1.81 -9.43
N ILE A 26 -12.99 1.51 -8.34
CA ILE A 26 -13.38 2.45 -7.30
C ILE A 26 -12.65 1.97 -6.05
N ASN A 27 -11.62 2.68 -5.61
CA ASN A 27 -10.66 2.21 -4.62
C ASN A 27 -10.32 3.22 -3.52
N MET A 28 -10.95 4.39 -3.57
CA MET A 28 -10.81 5.45 -2.55
C MET A 28 -12.17 6.12 -2.29
N PRO A 29 -12.37 6.73 -1.12
CA PRO A 29 -13.64 7.36 -0.75
C PRO A 29 -14.04 8.50 -1.69
N ASP A 30 -13.12 9.38 -2.07
CA ASP A 30 -13.36 10.48 -3.00
C ASP A 30 -13.85 10.01 -4.36
N VAL A 31 -13.32 8.88 -4.84
CA VAL A 31 -13.75 8.26 -6.10
C VAL A 31 -15.18 7.72 -5.97
N ALA A 32 -15.53 7.11 -4.83
CA ALA A 32 -16.89 6.63 -4.56
C ALA A 32 -17.88 7.79 -4.47
N GLU A 33 -17.55 8.83 -3.71
CA GLU A 33 -18.39 10.03 -3.57
C GLU A 33 -18.63 10.73 -4.92
N ALA A 34 -17.58 10.87 -5.74
CA ALA A 34 -17.72 11.45 -7.07
C ALA A 34 -18.67 10.67 -7.98
N VAL A 35 -18.70 9.33 -7.88
CA VAL A 35 -19.65 8.49 -8.63
C VAL A 35 -21.08 8.77 -8.25
N LEU A 36 -21.37 8.93 -6.95
CA LEU A 36 -22.69 9.21 -6.43
C LEU A 36 -23.11 10.65 -6.76
N ALA A 37 -22.22 11.62 -6.56
CA ALA A 37 -22.46 13.05 -6.84
C ALA A 37 -22.77 13.30 -8.33
N ASP A 38 -22.07 12.60 -9.23
CA ASP A 38 -22.28 12.71 -10.69
C ASP A 38 -23.55 11.97 -11.16
N GLY A 39 -24.24 11.29 -10.27
CA GLY A 39 -25.43 10.50 -10.59
C GLY A 39 -25.16 9.30 -11.49
N ASP A 40 -23.95 8.75 -11.45
CA ASP A 40 -23.56 7.59 -12.27
C ASP A 40 -24.17 6.29 -11.75
N ALA A 41 -24.45 6.21 -10.44
CA ALA A 41 -25.08 5.08 -9.76
C ALA A 41 -25.77 5.54 -8.47
N ASP A 42 -26.60 4.69 -7.87
CA ASP A 42 -27.23 4.93 -6.58
C ASP A 42 -26.39 4.39 -5.40
N LEU A 43 -25.59 3.36 -5.67
CA LEU A 43 -24.68 2.74 -4.70
C LEU A 43 -23.36 2.35 -5.36
N VAL A 44 -22.34 2.16 -4.52
CA VAL A 44 -21.00 1.71 -4.95
C VAL A 44 -20.66 0.39 -4.25
N SER A 45 -20.14 -0.58 -5.02
CA SER A 45 -19.62 -1.84 -4.51
C SER A 45 -18.10 -1.93 -4.71
N MET A 46 -17.40 -2.30 -3.65
CA MET A 46 -15.94 -2.44 -3.64
C MET A 46 -15.55 -3.80 -3.06
N ALA A 47 -14.79 -4.63 -3.81
CA ALA A 47 -14.28 -5.91 -3.33
C ALA A 47 -12.78 -5.83 -3.03
N ARG A 48 -11.94 -5.67 -4.05
CA ARG A 48 -10.47 -5.62 -3.90
C ARG A 48 -9.97 -4.49 -2.99
N PRO A 49 -10.59 -3.30 -2.94
CA PRO A 49 -10.21 -2.29 -1.96
C PRO A 49 -10.33 -2.77 -0.50
N MET A 50 -11.32 -3.61 -0.18
CA MET A 50 -11.48 -4.21 1.14
C MET A 50 -10.45 -5.31 1.44
N LEU A 51 -9.88 -5.97 0.40
CA LEU A 51 -8.72 -6.85 0.60
C LEU A 51 -7.46 -6.04 0.90
N ALA A 52 -7.28 -4.89 0.23
CA ALA A 52 -6.15 -4.01 0.48
C ALA A 52 -6.23 -3.34 1.87
N ASP A 53 -7.43 -2.93 2.28
CA ASP A 53 -7.69 -2.32 3.58
C ASP A 53 -9.08 -2.68 4.10
N ALA A 54 -9.14 -3.61 5.05
CA ALA A 54 -10.41 -4.05 5.67
C ALA A 54 -11.11 -2.91 6.44
N GLU A 55 -10.37 -1.89 6.89
CA GLU A 55 -10.91 -0.74 7.62
C GLU A 55 -11.22 0.47 6.72
N LEU A 56 -11.20 0.33 5.39
CA LEU A 56 -11.38 1.43 4.44
C LEU A 56 -12.57 2.32 4.79
N VAL A 57 -13.75 1.72 4.97
CA VAL A 57 -14.99 2.47 5.27
C VAL A 57 -14.91 3.18 6.61
N LYS A 58 -14.37 2.51 7.64
CA LYS A 58 -14.17 3.10 8.97
C LYS A 58 -13.21 4.29 8.89
N LYS A 59 -12.06 4.12 8.23
CA LYS A 59 -11.08 5.21 8.04
C LYS A 59 -11.69 6.38 7.27
N ALA A 60 -12.48 6.10 6.24
CA ALA A 60 -13.20 7.13 5.49
C ALA A 60 -14.17 7.93 6.39
N ALA A 61 -14.99 7.24 7.17
CA ALA A 61 -15.95 7.85 8.09
C ALA A 61 -15.29 8.71 9.20
N GLU A 62 -14.08 8.32 9.60
CA GLU A 62 -13.28 9.02 10.62
C GLU A 62 -12.37 10.12 10.02
N GLY A 63 -12.42 10.38 8.72
CA GLY A 63 -11.57 11.37 8.04
C GLY A 63 -10.09 10.99 7.94
N ARG A 64 -9.76 9.69 8.10
CA ARG A 64 -8.38 9.15 8.07
C ARG A 64 -8.02 8.59 6.69
N THR A 65 -8.36 9.32 5.64
CA THR A 65 -8.16 8.90 4.24
C THR A 65 -6.69 8.61 3.92
N GLU A 66 -5.75 9.38 4.50
CA GLU A 66 -4.31 9.18 4.33
C GLU A 66 -3.80 7.85 4.87
N GLU A 67 -4.55 7.22 5.78
CA GLU A 67 -4.23 5.92 6.36
C GLU A 67 -4.79 4.73 5.57
N ILE A 68 -5.53 4.97 4.49
CA ILE A 68 -6.09 3.90 3.66
C ILE A 68 -5.00 3.29 2.79
N ASN A 69 -4.80 1.96 2.93
CA ASN A 69 -3.94 1.19 2.05
C ASN A 69 -4.67 0.88 0.74
N THR A 70 -4.40 1.67 -0.28
CA THR A 70 -5.18 1.65 -1.53
C THR A 70 -4.88 0.44 -2.39
N CYS A 71 -5.91 -0.20 -2.94
CA CYS A 71 -5.76 -1.23 -3.96
C CYS A 71 -5.11 -0.69 -5.22
N ILE A 72 -3.91 -1.17 -5.56
CA ILE A 72 -3.13 -0.75 -6.74
C ILE A 72 -3.52 -1.48 -8.04
N ALA A 73 -4.59 -2.25 -8.04
CA ALA A 73 -5.14 -2.97 -9.18
C ALA A 73 -4.15 -3.90 -9.92
N CYS A 74 -3.18 -4.46 -9.20
CA CYS A 74 -2.15 -5.36 -9.75
C CYS A 74 -2.68 -6.76 -10.10
N ASN A 75 -3.77 -7.20 -9.48
CA ASN A 75 -4.41 -8.52 -9.61
C ASN A 75 -3.57 -9.74 -9.16
N GLN A 76 -2.31 -9.56 -8.78
CA GLN A 76 -1.31 -10.64 -8.60
C GLN A 76 -1.65 -11.63 -7.49
N ALA A 77 -1.95 -11.16 -6.26
CA ALA A 77 -2.22 -12.03 -5.12
C ALA A 77 -3.73 -12.24 -4.86
N CYS A 78 -4.59 -11.56 -5.60
CA CYS A 78 -6.05 -11.73 -5.52
C CYS A 78 -6.57 -12.56 -6.69
N LEU A 79 -6.72 -11.98 -7.88
CA LEU A 79 -7.33 -12.68 -9.02
C LEU A 79 -6.46 -13.83 -9.52
N ASP A 80 -5.15 -13.66 -9.67
CA ASP A 80 -4.27 -14.73 -10.14
C ASP A 80 -4.27 -15.93 -9.18
N HIS A 81 -4.32 -15.69 -7.86
CA HIS A 81 -4.47 -16.75 -6.88
C HIS A 81 -5.83 -17.43 -7.00
N ALA A 82 -6.92 -16.67 -7.06
CA ALA A 82 -8.27 -17.20 -7.17
C ALA A 82 -8.43 -18.09 -8.42
N PHE A 83 -7.95 -17.63 -9.57
CA PHE A 83 -8.01 -18.40 -10.82
C PHE A 83 -7.08 -19.63 -10.82
N ALA A 84 -6.03 -19.60 -10.01
CA ALA A 84 -5.15 -20.74 -9.81
C ALA A 84 -5.62 -21.71 -8.69
N GLY A 85 -6.81 -21.49 -8.12
CA GLY A 85 -7.35 -22.31 -7.01
C GLY A 85 -6.56 -22.18 -5.70
N LYS A 86 -5.82 -21.07 -5.53
CA LYS A 86 -5.04 -20.76 -4.30
C LYS A 86 -5.82 -19.84 -3.39
N THR A 87 -5.50 -19.85 -2.11
CA THR A 87 -6.01 -18.87 -1.15
C THR A 87 -5.68 -17.46 -1.64
N THR A 88 -6.72 -16.63 -1.79
CA THR A 88 -6.57 -15.22 -2.15
C THR A 88 -5.82 -14.45 -1.06
N SER A 89 -5.03 -13.47 -1.47
CA SER A 89 -4.40 -12.49 -0.60
C SER A 89 -4.31 -11.15 -1.32
N CYS A 90 -3.53 -10.21 -0.81
CA CYS A 90 -3.30 -8.92 -1.45
C CYS A 90 -1.82 -8.55 -1.43
N LEU A 91 -1.30 -8.06 -2.56
CA LEU A 91 0.11 -7.69 -2.68
C LEU A 91 0.52 -6.57 -1.71
N VAL A 92 -0.37 -5.62 -1.45
CA VAL A 92 -0.13 -4.49 -0.52
C VAL A 92 -0.60 -4.78 0.90
N ASN A 93 -1.31 -5.90 1.14
CA ASN A 93 -1.79 -6.31 2.46
C ASN A 93 -1.63 -7.82 2.64
N PRO A 94 -0.50 -8.30 3.15
CA PRO A 94 -0.26 -9.74 3.33
C PRO A 94 -1.21 -10.40 4.33
N ARG A 95 -1.90 -9.62 5.19
CA ARG A 95 -2.90 -10.15 6.13
C ARG A 95 -4.21 -10.54 5.46
N ALA A 96 -4.51 -9.99 4.27
CA ALA A 96 -5.76 -10.30 3.57
C ALA A 96 -5.94 -11.80 3.39
N CYS A 97 -7.05 -12.35 3.91
CA CYS A 97 -7.38 -13.76 3.99
C CYS A 97 -6.44 -14.61 4.88
N HIS A 98 -5.58 -13.96 5.69
CA HIS A 98 -4.70 -14.60 6.67
C HIS A 98 -4.81 -13.95 8.06
N GLU A 99 -5.92 -13.27 8.34
CA GLU A 99 -6.13 -12.48 9.56
C GLU A 99 -6.09 -13.32 10.83
N THR A 100 -6.42 -14.63 10.73
CA THR A 100 -6.37 -15.57 11.85
C THR A 100 -4.98 -16.12 12.14
N VAL A 101 -4.04 -15.99 11.20
CA VAL A 101 -2.67 -16.52 11.28
C VAL A 101 -1.67 -15.40 11.47
N LEU A 102 -1.76 -14.34 10.66
CA LEU A 102 -0.89 -13.18 10.73
C LEU A 102 -1.42 -12.17 11.75
N ASN A 103 -1.49 -12.60 13.00
CA ASN A 103 -1.88 -11.76 14.12
C ASN A 103 -0.65 -11.22 14.84
N TRP A 104 -0.57 -9.92 14.96
CA TRP A 104 0.43 -9.26 15.80
C TRP A 104 -0.23 -8.20 16.67
N GLY A 105 0.26 -8.09 17.88
CA GLY A 105 -0.12 -7.06 18.83
C GLY A 105 1.10 -6.29 19.29
N PRO A 106 0.93 -5.34 20.22
CA PRO A 106 2.04 -4.65 20.87
C PRO A 106 3.05 -5.64 21.44
N THR A 107 4.34 -5.30 21.35
CA THR A 107 5.39 -6.11 21.94
C THR A 107 5.55 -5.82 23.42
N GLU A 108 5.84 -6.86 24.21
CA GLU A 108 6.20 -6.70 25.63
C GLU A 108 7.69 -6.30 25.79
N GLN A 109 8.48 -6.45 24.72
CA GLN A 109 9.91 -6.13 24.73
C GLN A 109 10.26 -5.20 23.56
N PRO A 110 10.01 -3.88 23.71
CA PRO A 110 10.41 -2.89 22.72
C PRO A 110 11.91 -2.94 22.42
N LYS A 111 12.27 -2.82 21.16
CA LYS A 111 13.65 -2.87 20.69
C LYS A 111 13.95 -1.68 19.81
N LYS A 112 15.21 -1.32 19.71
CA LYS A 112 15.74 -0.36 18.74
C LYS A 112 16.09 -1.10 17.46
N ILE A 113 15.43 -0.78 16.36
CA ILE A 113 15.58 -1.49 15.08
C ILE A 113 16.03 -0.52 14.01
N ALA A 114 17.13 -0.85 13.33
CA ALA A 114 17.52 -0.19 12.08
C ALA A 114 16.96 -0.96 10.89
N VAL A 115 16.34 -0.24 9.96
CA VAL A 115 15.91 -0.78 8.66
C VAL A 115 16.70 -0.06 7.57
N VAL A 116 17.43 -0.79 6.76
CA VAL A 116 18.27 -0.23 5.68
C VAL A 116 17.61 -0.53 4.34
N GLY A 117 17.10 0.52 3.70
CA GLY A 117 16.35 0.49 2.46
C GLY A 117 14.89 0.89 2.66
N ALA A 118 14.48 2.01 2.07
CA ALA A 118 13.12 2.55 2.10
C ALA A 118 12.30 2.15 0.85
N GLY A 119 12.59 0.99 0.27
CA GLY A 119 11.74 0.34 -0.72
C GLY A 119 10.55 -0.35 -0.06
N PRO A 120 9.64 -0.99 -0.84
CA PRO A 120 8.41 -1.62 -0.32
C PRO A 120 8.64 -2.58 0.86
N ALA A 121 9.71 -3.38 0.80
CA ALA A 121 10.02 -4.34 1.86
C ALA A 121 10.39 -3.66 3.18
N GLY A 122 11.30 -2.65 3.11
CA GLY A 122 11.71 -1.90 4.30
C GLY A 122 10.58 -1.08 4.89
N LEU A 123 9.77 -0.44 4.05
CA LEU A 123 8.59 0.34 4.47
C LEU A 123 7.55 -0.55 5.17
N ALA A 124 7.26 -1.73 4.62
CA ALA A 124 6.33 -2.67 5.22
C ALA A 124 6.83 -3.17 6.58
N TYR A 125 8.12 -3.55 6.66
CA TYR A 125 8.71 -3.98 7.92
C TYR A 125 8.72 -2.87 8.97
N ALA A 126 9.17 -1.66 8.59
CA ALA A 126 9.24 -0.51 9.49
C ALA A 126 7.86 -0.14 10.05
N THR A 127 6.82 -0.15 9.19
CA THR A 127 5.43 0.11 9.61
C THR A 127 4.98 -0.88 10.68
N VAL A 128 5.10 -2.19 10.41
CA VAL A 128 4.64 -3.23 11.33
C VAL A 128 5.46 -3.25 12.62
N ALA A 129 6.77 -3.08 12.54
CA ALA A 129 7.63 -3.05 13.72
C ALA A 129 7.28 -1.85 14.62
N ALA A 130 7.10 -0.66 14.04
CA ALA A 130 6.73 0.53 14.80
C ALA A 130 5.29 0.45 15.35
N GLU A 131 4.33 -0.09 14.59
CA GLU A 131 2.97 -0.38 15.07
C GLU A 131 2.98 -1.29 16.30
N ARG A 132 3.90 -2.25 16.37
CA ARG A 132 4.09 -3.14 17.50
C ARG A 132 4.79 -2.51 18.69
N GLY A 133 5.29 -1.27 18.58
CA GLY A 133 5.92 -0.52 19.66
C GLY A 133 7.44 -0.58 19.69
N HIS A 134 8.10 -1.04 18.63
CA HIS A 134 9.55 -0.93 18.51
C HIS A 134 9.97 0.49 18.11
N ALA A 135 11.15 0.94 18.58
CA ALA A 135 11.77 2.18 18.12
C ALA A 135 12.50 1.92 16.78
N VAL A 136 11.93 2.41 15.68
CA VAL A 136 12.44 2.12 14.34
C VAL A 136 13.12 3.33 13.73
N THR A 137 14.33 3.12 13.19
CA THR A 137 15.04 4.07 12.32
C THR A 137 15.19 3.46 10.92
N LEU A 138 14.68 4.17 9.93
CA LEU A 138 14.71 3.77 8.51
C LEU A 138 15.77 4.60 7.77
N TYR A 139 16.74 3.93 7.16
CA TYR A 139 17.81 4.54 6.36
C TYR A 139 17.60 4.28 4.87
N ASP A 140 17.86 5.27 4.04
CA ASP A 140 18.00 5.09 2.60
C ASP A 140 19.01 6.07 2.02
N ALA A 141 19.78 5.63 1.03
CA ALA A 141 20.71 6.48 0.30
C ALA A 141 19.99 7.50 -0.61
N ALA A 142 18.76 7.21 -1.02
CA ALA A 142 17.91 8.15 -1.74
C ALA A 142 17.26 9.16 -0.77
N ASP A 143 16.91 10.32 -1.30
CA ASP A 143 16.26 11.42 -0.57
C ASP A 143 14.73 11.26 -0.45
N GLU A 144 14.17 10.21 -1.07
CA GLU A 144 12.74 9.87 -0.99
C GLU A 144 12.52 8.38 -0.72
N ILE A 145 11.37 8.07 -0.08
CA ILE A 145 10.92 6.68 0.12
C ILE A 145 10.34 6.10 -1.18
N GLY A 146 10.32 4.76 -1.27
CA GLY A 146 9.66 4.03 -2.36
C GLY A 146 10.60 3.13 -3.16
N GLY A 147 11.90 3.40 -3.18
CA GLY A 147 12.87 2.60 -3.93
C GLY A 147 12.45 2.44 -5.40
N GLN A 148 12.44 1.20 -5.91
CA GLN A 148 12.06 0.93 -7.31
C GLN A 148 10.58 1.19 -7.63
N PHE A 149 9.69 1.34 -6.63
CA PHE A 149 8.33 1.79 -6.87
C PHE A 149 8.27 3.20 -7.49
N ASN A 150 9.29 4.02 -7.23
CA ASN A 150 9.39 5.35 -7.83
C ASN A 150 9.60 5.30 -9.35
N LEU A 151 10.21 4.23 -9.86
CA LEU A 151 10.28 3.96 -11.30
C LEU A 151 8.98 3.34 -11.81
N ALA A 152 8.45 2.35 -11.09
CA ALA A 152 7.25 1.64 -11.48
C ALA A 152 6.02 2.54 -11.59
N LYS A 153 5.87 3.53 -10.69
CA LYS A 153 4.76 4.50 -10.70
C LYS A 153 4.75 5.41 -11.94
N GLN A 154 5.86 5.52 -12.69
CA GLN A 154 5.96 6.32 -13.91
C GLN A 154 5.42 5.58 -15.15
N VAL A 155 5.23 4.27 -15.05
CA VAL A 155 4.71 3.46 -16.17
C VAL A 155 3.24 3.79 -16.41
N PRO A 156 2.82 4.16 -17.64
CA PRO A 156 1.42 4.42 -17.94
C PRO A 156 0.50 3.27 -17.50
N GLY A 157 -0.59 3.60 -16.81
CA GLY A 157 -1.54 2.62 -16.26
C GLY A 157 -1.18 2.13 -14.86
N LYS A 158 -0.07 2.60 -14.27
CA LYS A 158 0.35 2.26 -12.90
C LYS A 158 0.30 3.45 -11.94
N GLU A 159 -0.51 4.43 -12.24
CA GLU A 159 -0.68 5.66 -11.44
C GLU A 159 -1.07 5.35 -9.98
N GLU A 160 -1.78 4.24 -9.75
CA GLU A 160 -2.16 3.81 -8.40
C GLU A 160 -0.96 3.49 -7.50
N PHE A 161 0.24 3.31 -8.05
CA PHE A 161 1.45 3.07 -7.26
C PHE A 161 1.87 4.31 -6.45
N HIS A 162 1.44 5.50 -6.85
CA HIS A 162 1.59 6.72 -6.04
C HIS A 162 0.88 6.58 -4.68
N GLU A 163 -0.25 5.88 -4.64
CA GLU A 163 -1.02 5.66 -3.42
C GLU A 163 -0.26 4.79 -2.40
N THR A 164 0.53 3.83 -2.86
CA THR A 164 1.39 3.03 -1.96
C THR A 164 2.42 3.92 -1.26
N ILE A 165 3.04 4.85 -1.99
CA ILE A 165 4.01 5.78 -1.41
C ILE A 165 3.32 6.75 -0.43
N ARG A 166 2.15 7.28 -0.80
CA ARG A 166 1.32 8.11 0.08
C ARG A 166 1.02 7.38 1.39
N TYR A 167 0.50 6.16 1.30
CA TYR A 167 0.17 5.32 2.45
C TYR A 167 1.36 5.12 3.38
N TYR A 168 2.50 4.67 2.86
CA TYR A 168 3.67 4.44 3.70
C TYR A 168 4.20 5.73 4.34
N ARG A 169 4.15 6.87 3.64
CA ARG A 169 4.52 8.16 4.23
C ARG A 169 3.63 8.50 5.43
N ALA A 170 2.32 8.32 5.30
CA ALA A 170 1.38 8.51 6.40
C ALA A 170 1.67 7.54 7.57
N MET A 171 1.96 6.26 7.28
CA MET A 171 2.27 5.28 8.31
C MET A 171 3.59 5.56 9.03
N MET A 172 4.65 5.99 8.31
CA MET A 172 5.91 6.39 8.95
C MET A 172 5.69 7.53 9.94
N THR A 173 4.90 8.54 9.55
CA THR A 173 4.56 9.67 10.43
C THR A 173 3.71 9.23 11.62
N LYS A 174 2.66 8.46 11.37
CA LYS A 174 1.73 7.98 12.40
C LYS A 174 2.43 7.17 13.50
N HIS A 175 3.32 6.28 13.09
CA HIS A 175 4.05 5.39 14.02
C HIS A 175 5.41 5.95 14.45
N GLN A 176 5.68 7.23 14.14
CA GLN A 176 6.88 7.95 14.59
C GLN A 176 8.20 7.26 14.19
N VAL A 177 8.23 6.67 12.99
CA VAL A 177 9.47 6.11 12.45
C VAL A 177 10.46 7.23 12.15
N THR A 178 11.68 7.13 12.69
CA THR A 178 12.76 8.06 12.39
C THR A 178 13.29 7.77 11.00
N MET A 179 13.09 8.69 10.06
CA MET A 179 13.60 8.54 8.68
C MET A 179 14.92 9.28 8.50
N ARG A 180 15.94 8.59 8.00
CA ARG A 180 17.27 9.07 7.62
C ARG A 180 17.45 8.85 6.12
N LEU A 181 16.84 9.74 5.34
CA LEU A 181 16.90 9.72 3.88
C LEU A 181 18.10 10.53 3.39
N GLY A 182 18.64 10.18 2.21
CA GLY A 182 19.89 10.75 1.70
C GLY A 182 21.13 10.26 2.45
N GLU A 183 21.00 9.25 3.32
CA GLU A 183 22.06 8.77 4.19
C GLU A 183 22.42 7.31 3.88
N LYS A 184 23.60 7.11 3.30
CA LYS A 184 24.14 5.76 3.07
C LYS A 184 24.87 5.32 4.33
N VAL A 185 24.23 4.46 5.12
CA VAL A 185 24.82 3.90 6.35
C VAL A 185 25.63 2.65 6.02
N ASP A 186 26.78 2.48 6.69
CA ASP A 186 27.60 1.27 6.62
C ASP A 186 27.43 0.37 7.85
N ALA A 187 28.01 -0.82 7.78
CA ALA A 187 27.89 -1.82 8.83
C ALA A 187 28.51 -1.38 10.18
N GLN A 188 29.62 -0.61 10.13
CA GLN A 188 30.27 -0.15 11.34
C GLN A 188 29.44 0.91 12.06
N ALA A 189 28.89 1.88 11.31
CA ALA A 189 28.01 2.90 11.87
C ALA A 189 26.75 2.27 12.52
N LEU A 190 26.19 1.23 11.91
CA LEU A 190 25.04 0.50 12.48
C LEU A 190 25.43 -0.25 13.76
N ALA A 191 26.61 -0.88 13.81
CA ALA A 191 27.09 -1.57 15.00
C ALA A 191 27.33 -0.60 16.16
N ASP A 192 27.90 0.57 15.88
CA ASP A 192 28.23 1.59 16.88
C ASP A 192 26.97 2.33 17.38
N ALA A 193 25.88 2.36 16.60
CA ALA A 193 24.64 3.04 16.95
C ALA A 193 23.80 2.31 18.01
N GLY A 194 24.16 1.09 18.39
CA GLY A 194 23.52 0.34 19.49
C GLY A 194 22.09 -0.10 19.17
N PHE A 195 21.82 -0.51 17.93
CA PHE A 195 20.57 -1.17 17.56
C PHE A 195 20.54 -2.61 18.06
N ASP A 196 19.37 -3.07 18.52
CA ASP A 196 19.15 -4.48 18.89
C ASP A 196 19.06 -5.38 17.66
N HIS A 197 18.50 -4.84 16.56
CA HIS A 197 18.37 -5.55 15.29
C HIS A 197 18.63 -4.62 14.11
N VAL A 198 19.20 -5.20 13.05
CA VAL A 198 19.36 -4.56 11.75
C VAL A 198 18.65 -5.39 10.70
N VAL A 199 17.77 -4.76 9.94
CA VAL A 199 17.03 -5.35 8.82
C VAL A 199 17.57 -4.78 7.52
N VAL A 200 18.12 -5.65 6.66
CA VAL A 200 18.66 -5.26 5.36
C VAL A 200 17.59 -5.47 4.30
N ALA A 201 17.09 -4.38 3.73
CA ALA A 201 16.04 -4.34 2.70
C ALA A 201 16.46 -3.49 1.49
N THR A 202 17.73 -3.53 1.13
CA THR A 202 18.36 -2.66 0.12
C THR A 202 17.93 -2.98 -1.32
N GLY A 203 17.20 -4.07 -1.53
CA GLY A 203 16.67 -4.46 -2.85
C GLY A 203 17.76 -4.97 -3.78
N ILE A 204 17.59 -4.69 -5.07
CA ILE A 204 18.50 -5.09 -6.14
C ILE A 204 18.92 -3.87 -6.97
N SER A 205 20.09 -3.97 -7.62
CA SER A 205 20.48 -3.06 -8.70
C SER A 205 20.03 -3.66 -10.03
N PRO A 206 19.26 -2.95 -10.85
CA PRO A 206 18.86 -3.43 -12.17
C PRO A 206 20.11 -3.70 -13.05
N ARG A 207 20.07 -4.81 -13.77
CA ARG A 207 21.10 -5.08 -14.78
C ARG A 207 20.86 -4.18 -15.98
N ALA A 208 21.91 -3.46 -16.39
CA ALA A 208 21.92 -2.80 -17.69
C ALA A 208 22.39 -3.82 -18.74
N PRO A 209 21.52 -4.28 -19.68
CA PRO A 209 21.96 -5.16 -20.73
C PRO A 209 22.84 -4.37 -21.73
N ASP A 210 23.93 -5.01 -22.20
CA ASP A 210 24.77 -4.47 -23.27
C ASP A 210 24.11 -4.81 -24.62
N ILE A 211 23.12 -3.99 -24.99
CA ILE A 211 22.36 -4.14 -26.25
C ILE A 211 22.60 -2.89 -27.07
N PRO A 212 23.13 -3.00 -28.32
CA PRO A 212 23.23 -1.88 -29.22
C PRO A 212 21.85 -1.31 -29.58
N GLY A 213 21.65 0.01 -29.44
CA GLY A 213 20.41 0.69 -29.77
C GLY A 213 20.31 2.07 -29.18
#